data_b3531b114be3d2294443cd17ff69d695
#
_entry.id   b3531b114be3d2294443cd17ff69d695
#
_cell.length_a   1.000
_cell.length_b   1.000
_cell.length_c   1.000
_cell.angle_alpha   90.00
_cell.angle_beta   90.00
_cell.angle_gamma   90.00
#
_symmetry.space_group_name_H-M   'P 1'
#
loop_
_entity.id
_entity.type
_entity.pdbx_description
1 polymer ?
#
loop_
_entity_poly.entity_id
_entity_poly.type
_entity_poly.pdbx_seq_one_letter_code
_entity_poly.pdbx_strand_id
1 'polypeptide(L)'
;MIKNIQFMEQLNQYYTTWQEWNCMYEEWAKTNGLSANSLLVLSAIYNSKEECTQKKISQRWLVPKQTVNMILKDFEKQGLVELSPMRTDKRRKTICFTPKGKEYAKTILSKLRKVEMNAIDEMGIERMKRFNEDAALFVKLLGKAEGKNKEI
;
A
#
# COMPACT_ATOMS: atom_id res chain seq x y z
N MET A 1 23.17 30.69 -1.63
CA MET A 1 22.85 30.55 -0.20
C MET A 1 21.32 30.57 0.03
N ILE A 2 20.58 31.60 -0.35
CA ILE A 2 19.11 31.72 -0.18
C ILE A 2 18.33 30.58 -0.85
N LYS A 3 18.68 30.22 -2.11
CA LYS A 3 18.03 29.11 -2.85
C LYS A 3 18.16 27.76 -2.12
N ASN A 4 19.28 27.53 -1.45
CA ASN A 4 19.51 26.29 -0.71
C ASN A 4 18.64 26.20 0.57
N ILE A 5 18.42 27.35 1.23
CA ILE A 5 17.55 27.45 2.41
C ILE A 5 16.11 27.11 2.03
N GLN A 6 15.59 27.70 0.96
CA GLN A 6 14.22 27.42 0.48
C GLN A 6 14.03 25.95 0.09
N PHE A 7 15.02 25.32 -0.54
CA PHE A 7 14.93 23.88 -0.86
C PHE A 7 14.90 23.02 0.40
N MET A 8 15.71 23.34 1.40
CA MET A 8 15.72 22.59 2.67
C MET A 8 14.42 22.76 3.45
N GLU A 9 13.82 23.95 3.44
CA GLU A 9 12.51 24.18 4.04
C GLU A 9 11.44 23.31 3.40
N GLN A 10 11.37 23.27 2.05
CA GLN A 10 10.40 22.46 1.33
C GLN A 10 10.66 20.96 1.55
N LEU A 11 11.91 20.54 1.59
CA LEU A 11 12.27 19.15 1.86
C LEU A 11 11.87 18.72 3.28
N ASN A 12 12.05 19.58 4.27
CA ASN A 12 11.64 19.32 5.64
C ASN A 12 10.09 19.21 5.76
N GLN A 13 9.35 20.11 5.09
CA GLN A 13 7.90 20.00 5.03
C GLN A 13 7.44 18.69 4.39
N TYR A 14 8.08 18.30 3.29
CA TYR A 14 7.82 17.02 2.62
C TYR A 14 8.02 15.84 3.58
N TYR A 15 9.15 15.78 4.32
CA TYR A 15 9.40 14.72 5.28
C TYR A 15 8.38 14.68 6.42
N THR A 16 8.01 15.85 6.96
CA THR A 16 6.99 15.95 8.00
C THR A 16 5.65 15.42 7.51
N THR A 17 5.19 15.88 6.36
CA THR A 17 3.92 15.43 5.75
C THR A 17 3.94 13.93 5.46
N TRP A 18 5.07 13.40 4.96
CA TRP A 18 5.21 11.99 4.69
C TRP A 18 5.15 11.12 5.97
N GLN A 19 5.76 11.59 7.07
CA GLN A 19 5.66 10.93 8.37
C GLN A 19 4.22 10.97 8.92
N GLU A 20 3.58 12.12 8.88
CA GLU A 20 2.18 12.28 9.32
C GLU A 20 1.24 11.36 8.53
N TRP A 21 1.44 11.27 7.22
CA TRP A 21 0.68 10.36 6.36
C TRP A 21 0.82 8.89 6.79
N ASN A 22 2.05 8.44 7.00
CA ASN A 22 2.30 7.07 7.44
C ASN A 22 1.69 6.80 8.82
N CYS A 23 1.82 7.74 9.77
CA CYS A 23 1.21 7.64 11.09
C CYS A 23 -0.32 7.52 11.01
N MET A 24 -0.98 8.31 10.16
CA MET A 24 -2.43 8.25 9.99
C MET A 24 -2.90 6.87 9.54
N TYR A 25 -2.25 6.27 8.55
CA TYR A 25 -2.60 4.91 8.11
C TYR A 25 -2.29 3.85 9.16
N GLU A 26 -1.19 3.99 9.90
CA GLU A 26 -0.83 3.07 10.99
C GLU A 26 -1.84 3.13 12.13
N GLU A 27 -2.22 4.32 12.58
CA GLU A 27 -3.23 4.51 13.62
C GLU A 27 -4.61 4.01 13.18
N TRP A 28 -5.00 4.31 11.93
CA TRP A 28 -6.24 3.81 11.38
C TRP A 28 -6.28 2.28 11.33
N ALA A 29 -5.22 1.65 10.84
CA ALA A 29 -5.11 0.19 10.81
C ALA A 29 -5.23 -0.39 12.22
N LYS A 30 -4.51 0.17 13.19
CA LYS A 30 -4.49 -0.24 14.59
C LYS A 30 -5.87 -0.16 15.24
N THR A 31 -6.61 0.92 14.98
CA THR A 31 -8.01 1.09 15.44
C THR A 31 -8.93 0.02 14.88
N ASN A 32 -8.61 -0.55 13.71
CA ASN A 32 -9.37 -1.63 13.08
C ASN A 32 -8.74 -3.03 13.32
N GLY A 33 -7.83 -3.17 14.27
CA GLY A 33 -7.23 -4.46 14.66
C GLY A 33 -6.17 -4.98 13.71
N LEU A 34 -5.55 -4.12 12.90
CA LEU A 34 -4.53 -4.47 11.91
C LEU A 34 -3.24 -3.68 12.14
N SER A 35 -2.12 -4.18 11.62
CA SER A 35 -0.95 -3.35 11.35
C SER A 35 -1.08 -2.68 9.98
N ALA A 36 -0.33 -1.61 9.71
CA ALA A 36 -0.27 -1.00 8.39
C ALA A 36 0.15 -2.00 7.31
N ASN A 37 1.13 -2.86 7.59
CA ASN A 37 1.55 -3.92 6.67
C ASN A 37 0.44 -4.96 6.42
N SER A 38 -0.32 -5.34 7.46
CA SER A 38 -1.47 -6.24 7.31
C SER A 38 -2.56 -5.64 6.44
N LEU A 39 -2.82 -4.33 6.58
CA LEU A 39 -3.74 -3.59 5.73
C LEU A 39 -3.28 -3.56 4.27
N LEU A 40 -1.99 -3.34 4.02
CA LEU A 40 -1.40 -3.39 2.67
C LEU A 40 -1.54 -4.79 2.04
N VAL A 41 -1.24 -5.84 2.79
CA VAL A 41 -1.38 -7.23 2.32
C VAL A 41 -2.85 -7.55 2.02
N LEU A 42 -3.77 -7.19 2.91
CA LEU A 42 -5.21 -7.37 2.73
C LEU A 42 -5.70 -6.69 1.45
N SER A 43 -5.29 -5.43 1.24
CA SER A 43 -5.62 -4.64 0.07
C SER A 43 -5.01 -5.23 -1.21
N ALA A 44 -3.77 -5.73 -1.15
CA ALA A 44 -3.10 -6.37 -2.28
C ALA A 44 -3.83 -7.62 -2.76
N ILE A 45 -4.28 -8.47 -1.83
CA ILE A 45 -5.06 -9.67 -2.16
C ILE A 45 -6.43 -9.27 -2.74
N TYR A 46 -7.11 -8.30 -2.12
CA TYR A 46 -8.46 -7.87 -2.52
C TYR A 46 -8.51 -7.26 -3.93
N ASN A 47 -7.50 -6.47 -4.28
CA ASN A 47 -7.41 -5.79 -5.56
C ASN A 47 -6.69 -6.61 -6.65
N SER A 48 -6.27 -7.83 -6.35
CA SER A 48 -5.59 -8.68 -7.33
C SER A 48 -6.58 -9.17 -8.38
N LYS A 49 -6.31 -8.83 -9.65
CA LYS A 49 -7.08 -9.30 -10.82
C LYS A 49 -6.56 -10.64 -11.36
N GLU A 50 -5.36 -11.02 -10.95
CA GLU A 50 -4.67 -12.23 -11.36
C GLU A 50 -4.31 -13.08 -10.15
N GLU A 51 -3.63 -14.22 -10.39
CA GLU A 51 -3.11 -15.05 -9.30
C GLU A 51 -2.22 -14.22 -8.35
N CYS A 52 -2.66 -14.10 -7.11
CA CYS A 52 -1.95 -13.39 -6.05
C CYS A 52 -0.92 -14.31 -5.41
N THR A 53 0.32 -13.88 -5.33
CA THR A 53 1.40 -14.62 -4.69
C THR A 53 2.14 -13.74 -3.69
N GLN A 54 2.76 -14.38 -2.68
CA GLN A 54 3.61 -13.68 -1.71
C GLN A 54 4.70 -12.84 -2.39
N LYS A 55 5.30 -13.34 -3.47
CA LYS A 55 6.31 -12.62 -4.25
C LYS A 55 5.75 -11.34 -4.87
N LYS A 56 4.58 -11.42 -5.52
CA LYS A 56 3.91 -10.25 -6.12
C LYS A 56 3.57 -9.18 -5.06
N ILE A 57 3.07 -9.58 -3.90
CA ILE A 57 2.77 -8.67 -2.79
C ILE A 57 4.05 -7.97 -2.32
N SER A 58 5.09 -8.74 -1.99
CA SER A 58 6.37 -8.22 -1.49
C SER A 58 7.02 -7.24 -2.48
N GLN A 59 7.02 -7.55 -3.77
CA GLN A 59 7.61 -6.71 -4.80
C GLN A 59 6.84 -5.42 -5.04
N ARG A 60 5.50 -5.50 -5.09
CA ARG A 60 4.65 -4.33 -5.37
C ARG A 60 4.65 -3.32 -4.24
N TRP A 61 4.61 -3.80 -3.00
CA TRP A 61 4.45 -2.94 -1.82
C TRP A 61 5.74 -2.75 -1.03
N LEU A 62 6.86 -3.30 -1.52
CA LEU A 62 8.18 -3.25 -0.88
C LEU A 62 8.16 -3.73 0.58
N VAL A 63 7.24 -4.64 0.90
CA VAL A 63 7.17 -5.29 2.21
C VAL A 63 8.10 -6.51 2.21
N PRO A 64 8.95 -6.68 3.22
CA PRO A 64 9.86 -7.84 3.30
C PRO A 64 9.08 -9.16 3.20
N LYS A 65 9.63 -10.13 2.47
CA LYS A 65 8.99 -11.45 2.27
C LYS A 65 8.64 -12.15 3.59
N GLN A 66 9.50 -12.02 4.60
CA GLN A 66 9.26 -12.58 5.93
C GLN A 66 8.03 -11.96 6.60
N THR A 67 7.89 -10.63 6.49
CA THR A 67 6.73 -9.90 7.03
C THR A 67 5.45 -10.32 6.31
N VAL A 68 5.47 -10.40 4.98
CA VAL A 68 4.32 -10.90 4.20
C VAL A 68 3.95 -12.32 4.62
N ASN A 69 4.95 -13.20 4.76
CA ASN A 69 4.72 -14.59 5.19
C ASN A 69 4.09 -14.67 6.59
N MET A 70 4.56 -13.86 7.55
CA MET A 70 3.97 -13.82 8.90
C MET A 70 2.51 -13.37 8.86
N ILE A 71 2.21 -12.33 8.10
CA ILE A 71 0.84 -11.80 7.95
C ILE A 71 -0.07 -12.84 7.30
N LEU A 72 0.40 -13.53 6.24
CA LEU A 72 -0.37 -14.57 5.56
C LEU A 72 -0.67 -15.76 6.47
N LYS A 73 0.30 -16.18 7.30
CA LYS A 73 0.09 -17.23 8.31
C LYS A 73 -0.95 -16.82 9.35
N ASP A 74 -0.93 -15.57 9.78
CA ASP A 74 -1.93 -15.05 10.71
C ASP A 74 -3.32 -15.00 10.05
N PHE A 75 -3.43 -14.53 8.82
CA PHE A 75 -4.69 -14.55 8.08
C PHE A 75 -5.22 -15.97 7.81
N GLU A 76 -4.32 -16.92 7.53
CA GLU A 76 -4.68 -18.34 7.38
C GLU A 76 -5.18 -18.92 8.70
N LYS A 77 -4.52 -18.65 9.83
CA LYS A 77 -4.94 -19.05 11.17
C LYS A 77 -6.31 -18.48 11.55
N GLN A 78 -6.61 -17.25 11.12
CA GLN A 78 -7.92 -16.63 11.32
C GLN A 78 -9.00 -17.15 10.34
N GLY A 79 -8.63 -17.99 9.38
CA GLY A 79 -9.52 -18.50 8.35
C GLY A 79 -9.94 -17.44 7.31
N LEU A 80 -9.10 -16.43 7.09
CA LEU A 80 -9.36 -15.37 6.13
C LEU A 80 -8.82 -15.68 4.73
N VAL A 81 -7.72 -16.42 4.64
CA VAL A 81 -7.10 -16.80 3.38
C VAL A 81 -6.79 -18.30 3.34
N GLU A 82 -6.68 -18.82 2.13
CA GLU A 82 -6.22 -20.16 1.83
C GLU A 82 -5.04 -20.08 0.84
N LEU A 83 -4.07 -20.97 1.02
CA LEU A 83 -2.93 -21.10 0.13
C LEU A 83 -3.10 -22.37 -0.71
N SER A 84 -3.25 -22.20 -2.02
CA SER A 84 -3.42 -23.28 -2.98
C SER A 84 -2.23 -23.37 -3.93
N PRO A 85 -1.81 -24.57 -4.38
CA PRO A 85 -0.80 -24.70 -5.41
C PRO A 85 -1.22 -23.97 -6.70
N MET A 86 -0.28 -23.28 -7.36
CA MET A 86 -0.56 -22.66 -8.66
C MET A 86 -0.85 -23.73 -9.72
N ARG A 87 -1.74 -23.41 -10.66
CA ARG A 87 -2.03 -24.32 -11.79
C ARG A 87 -0.82 -24.54 -12.69
N THR A 88 0.01 -23.50 -12.86
CA THR A 88 1.17 -23.50 -13.76
C THR A 88 2.47 -24.01 -13.10
N ASP A 89 2.58 -23.90 -11.77
CA ASP A 89 3.74 -24.35 -11.00
C ASP A 89 3.32 -24.74 -9.58
N LYS A 90 3.22 -26.04 -9.35
CA LYS A 90 2.79 -26.60 -8.05
C LYS A 90 3.71 -26.24 -6.87
N ARG A 91 4.94 -25.77 -7.14
CA ARG A 91 5.87 -25.30 -6.11
C ARG A 91 5.53 -23.89 -5.61
N ARG A 92 4.75 -23.14 -6.37
CA ARG A 92 4.28 -21.80 -6.01
C ARG A 92 2.85 -21.89 -5.46
N LYS A 93 2.56 -21.04 -4.49
CA LYS A 93 1.24 -20.97 -3.88
C LYS A 93 0.56 -19.67 -4.30
N THR A 94 -0.71 -19.79 -4.65
CA THR A 94 -1.63 -18.66 -4.79
C THR A 94 -2.36 -18.42 -3.49
N ILE A 95 -2.66 -17.18 -3.23
CA ILE A 95 -3.37 -16.71 -2.05
C ILE A 95 -4.78 -16.35 -2.49
N CYS A 96 -5.77 -16.98 -1.88
CA CYS A 96 -7.18 -16.72 -2.13
C CYS A 96 -7.90 -16.41 -0.81
N PHE A 97 -8.86 -15.49 -0.86
CA PHE A 97 -9.75 -15.29 0.27
C PHE A 97 -10.72 -16.48 0.42
N THR A 98 -10.95 -16.87 1.67
CA THR A 98 -12.15 -17.63 2.03
C THR A 98 -13.37 -16.73 1.90
N PRO A 99 -14.61 -17.26 1.88
CA PRO A 99 -15.82 -16.43 1.94
C PRO A 99 -15.82 -15.46 3.13
N LYS A 100 -15.38 -15.92 4.31
CA LYS A 100 -15.19 -15.10 5.51
C LYS A 100 -14.15 -13.99 5.28
N GLY A 101 -13.01 -14.34 4.70
CA GLY A 101 -11.93 -13.38 4.43
C GLY A 101 -12.33 -12.33 3.41
N LYS A 102 -13.09 -12.69 2.40
CA LYS A 102 -13.60 -11.76 1.39
C LYS A 102 -14.55 -10.72 2.00
N GLU A 103 -15.46 -11.16 2.87
CA GLU A 103 -16.39 -10.24 3.55
C GLU A 103 -15.66 -9.35 4.56
N TYR A 104 -14.71 -9.91 5.32
CA TYR A 104 -13.83 -9.15 6.21
C TYR A 104 -13.05 -8.07 5.45
N ALA A 105 -12.36 -8.44 4.36
CA ALA A 105 -11.60 -7.50 3.54
C ALA A 105 -12.48 -6.39 2.96
N LYS A 106 -13.65 -6.75 2.42
CA LYS A 106 -14.64 -5.79 1.91
C LYS A 106 -15.06 -4.79 2.98
N THR A 107 -15.34 -5.26 4.19
CA THR A 107 -15.77 -4.40 5.31
C THR A 107 -14.66 -3.43 5.69
N ILE A 108 -13.43 -3.91 5.91
CA ILE A 108 -12.30 -3.07 6.30
C ILE A 108 -11.97 -2.06 5.20
N LEU A 109 -11.80 -2.53 3.96
CA LEU A 109 -11.40 -1.67 2.85
C LEU A 109 -12.47 -0.66 2.45
N SER A 110 -13.76 -0.98 2.63
CA SER A 110 -14.84 -0.02 2.41
C SER A 110 -14.84 1.10 3.45
N LYS A 111 -14.54 0.78 4.71
CA LYS A 111 -14.38 1.81 5.76
C LYS A 111 -13.22 2.75 5.44
N LEU A 112 -12.07 2.21 5.06
CA LEU A 112 -10.90 3.01 4.70
C LEU A 112 -11.21 3.90 3.49
N ARG A 113 -11.76 3.32 2.44
CA ARG A 113 -12.12 4.06 1.22
C ARG A 113 -13.08 5.21 1.50
N LYS A 114 -14.01 5.04 2.42
CA LYS A 114 -14.93 6.12 2.82
C LYS A 114 -14.17 7.30 3.45
N VAL A 115 -13.19 7.02 4.32
CA VAL A 115 -12.35 8.07 4.92
C VAL A 115 -11.52 8.79 3.85
N GLU A 116 -10.89 8.03 2.95
CA GLU A 116 -10.09 8.56 1.85
C GLU A 116 -10.93 9.41 0.88
N MET A 117 -12.11 8.93 0.51
CA MET A 117 -13.01 9.66 -0.40
C MET A 117 -13.53 10.95 0.22
N ASN A 118 -13.86 10.97 1.52
CA ASN A 118 -14.26 12.18 2.21
C ASN A 118 -13.12 13.22 2.20
N ALA A 119 -11.89 12.78 2.48
CA ALA A 119 -10.73 13.67 2.43
C ALA A 119 -10.48 14.24 1.02
N ILE A 120 -10.65 13.41 -0.02
CA ILE A 120 -10.54 13.86 -1.43
C ILE A 120 -11.66 14.85 -1.79
N ASP A 121 -12.88 14.60 -1.31
CA ASP A 121 -14.03 15.48 -1.56
C ASP A 121 -13.82 16.87 -0.91
N GLU A 122 -13.39 16.92 0.34
CA GLU A 122 -13.06 18.17 1.03
C GLU A 122 -11.86 18.90 0.40
N MET A 123 -10.84 18.17 -0.04
CA MET A 123 -9.69 18.74 -0.73
C MET A 123 -10.04 19.27 -2.11
N GLY A 124 -10.98 18.63 -2.78
CA GLY A 124 -11.40 18.86 -4.15
C GLY A 124 -10.63 18.01 -5.16
N ILE A 125 -11.37 17.37 -6.09
CA ILE A 125 -10.83 16.41 -7.05
C ILE A 125 -9.72 16.99 -7.94
N GLU A 126 -9.80 18.26 -8.32
CA GLU A 126 -8.78 18.90 -9.17
C GLU A 126 -7.47 19.14 -8.41
N ARG A 127 -7.53 19.38 -7.11
CA ARG A 127 -6.34 19.45 -6.26
C ARG A 127 -5.71 18.07 -6.09
N MET A 128 -6.52 17.02 -5.91
CA MET A 128 -6.02 15.65 -5.81
C MET A 128 -5.34 15.19 -7.11
N LYS A 129 -5.89 15.55 -8.27
CA LYS A 129 -5.24 15.28 -9.58
C LYS A 129 -3.86 15.93 -9.66
N ARG A 130 -3.77 17.23 -9.37
CA ARG A 130 -2.49 17.97 -9.37
C ARG A 130 -1.50 17.36 -8.38
N PHE A 131 -1.94 17.04 -7.18
CA PHE A 131 -1.10 16.39 -6.19
C PHE A 131 -0.51 15.08 -6.71
N ASN A 132 -1.32 14.23 -7.36
CA ASN A 132 -0.86 12.97 -7.94
C ASN A 132 0.14 13.20 -9.08
N GLU A 133 -0.10 14.19 -9.95
CA GLU A 133 0.79 14.56 -11.06
C GLU A 133 2.14 15.07 -10.53
N ASP A 134 2.12 15.99 -9.55
CA ASP A 134 3.33 16.56 -8.94
C ASP A 134 4.12 15.50 -8.17
N ALA A 135 3.45 14.63 -7.42
CA ALA A 135 4.08 13.51 -6.73
C ALA A 135 4.75 12.54 -7.70
N ALA A 136 4.07 12.19 -8.79
CA ALA A 136 4.62 11.33 -9.83
C ALA A 136 5.83 11.96 -10.53
N LEU A 137 5.78 13.27 -10.80
CA LEU A 137 6.91 14.02 -11.35
C LEU A 137 8.11 14.01 -10.39
N PHE A 138 7.87 14.24 -9.09
CA PHE A 138 8.93 14.25 -8.09
C PHE A 138 9.62 12.88 -8.00
N VAL A 139 8.85 11.78 -7.96
CA VAL A 139 9.39 10.40 -7.98
C VAL A 139 10.23 10.14 -9.23
N LYS A 140 9.75 10.56 -10.41
CA LYS A 140 10.49 10.43 -11.68
C LYS A 140 11.82 11.19 -11.66
N LEU A 141 11.83 12.40 -11.13
CA LEU A 141 13.03 13.22 -11.03
C LEU A 141 14.04 12.64 -10.03
N LEU A 142 13.60 12.12 -8.90
CA LEU A 142 14.46 11.40 -7.96
C LEU A 142 15.12 10.19 -8.62
N GLY A 143 14.36 9.37 -9.34
CA GLY A 143 14.89 8.21 -10.05
C GLY A 143 15.91 8.58 -11.13
N LYS A 144 15.69 9.68 -11.84
CA LYS A 144 16.64 10.21 -12.84
C LYS A 144 17.95 10.69 -12.20
N ALA A 145 17.86 11.34 -11.05
CA ALA A 145 19.04 11.84 -10.30
C ALA A 145 19.91 10.69 -9.77
N GLU A 146 19.31 9.52 -9.45
CA GLU A 146 20.04 8.31 -9.04
C GLU A 146 20.60 7.47 -10.20
N GLY A 147 20.43 7.89 -11.45
CA GLY A 147 20.86 7.11 -12.63
C GLY A 147 20.04 5.84 -12.87
N LYS A 148 18.91 5.68 -12.18
CA LYS A 148 17.96 4.57 -12.37
C LYS A 148 16.91 4.96 -13.41
N ASN A 149 17.27 4.90 -14.69
CA ASN A 149 16.27 4.90 -15.76
C ASN A 149 15.50 3.57 -15.70
N LYS A 150 14.51 3.46 -14.83
CA LYS A 150 13.45 2.49 -15.00
C LYS A 150 12.33 3.17 -15.76
N GLU A 151 12.10 2.73 -16.99
CA GLU A 151 10.83 2.91 -17.66
C GLU A 151 9.74 2.34 -16.72
N ILE A 152 8.87 3.22 -16.26
CA ILE A 152 7.67 2.88 -15.47
C ILE A 152 6.51 2.77 -16.47
#